data_546e4912a2c6b66283d360e6b4e3d5a8
#
_entry.id   546e4912a2c6b66283d360e6b4e3d5a8
#
_cell.length_a   1.000
_cell.length_b   1.000
_cell.length_c   1.000
_cell.angle_alpha   90.00
_cell.angle_beta   90.00
_cell.angle_gamma   90.00
#
_symmetry.space_group_name_H-M   'P 1'
#
loop_
_entity.id
_entity.type
_entity.pdbx_description
1 polymer ?
#
loop_
_entity_poly.entity_id
_entity_poly.type
_entity_poly.pdbx_seq_one_letter_code
_entity_poly.pdbx_strand_id
1 'polypeptide(L)'
;VKQIKENGGNARAVKVDATQEKDVQALFETAGEGVDLAICNVGNNTPGRIEEMSVQYFEESWKTCCLSGFLFGREAIKKFLPKKAGTLIFTGASASLRGKAGFGAFNSAKGALRQLAQAMAKEYGPEGIHVGHIIVDGIINGKIVRDKRPDIIEKIGEESLINIKSIVDGYVFMYKQKKHGWTFELDVRNSTETW
;
A
#
# COMPACT_ATOMS: atom_id res chain seq x y z
N VAL A 1 -8.37 8.00 -14.59
CA VAL A 1 -9.21 7.37 -15.65
C VAL A 1 -8.90 7.98 -17.01
N LYS A 2 -9.01 9.31 -17.18
CA LYS A 2 -8.83 10.00 -18.46
C LYS A 2 -7.49 9.63 -19.13
N GLN A 3 -6.37 9.85 -18.46
CA GLN A 3 -5.03 9.55 -18.97
C GLN A 3 -4.82 8.08 -19.39
N ILE A 4 -5.40 7.13 -18.64
CA ILE A 4 -5.30 5.70 -18.99
C ILE A 4 -6.05 5.40 -20.28
N LYS A 5 -7.25 6.00 -20.45
CA LYS A 5 -8.05 5.83 -21.66
C LYS A 5 -7.39 6.49 -22.88
N GLU A 6 -6.81 7.67 -22.71
CA GLU A 6 -6.06 8.37 -23.78
C GLU A 6 -4.84 7.58 -24.25
N ASN A 7 -4.24 6.78 -23.36
CA ASN A 7 -3.14 5.87 -23.69
C ASN A 7 -3.61 4.47 -24.17
N GLY A 8 -4.89 4.32 -24.54
CA GLY A 8 -5.45 3.08 -25.07
C GLY A 8 -5.80 2.01 -24.03
N GLY A 9 -5.64 2.33 -22.73
CA GLY A 9 -6.02 1.44 -21.63
C GLY A 9 -7.50 1.59 -21.25
N ASN A 10 -8.03 0.59 -20.54
CA ASN A 10 -9.36 0.66 -19.96
C ASN A 10 -9.28 0.94 -18.45
N ALA A 11 -10.08 1.89 -17.96
CA ALA A 11 -10.11 2.23 -16.54
C ALA A 11 -11.49 2.72 -16.11
N ARG A 12 -11.89 2.33 -14.90
CA ARG A 12 -13.10 2.76 -14.21
C ARG A 12 -12.74 3.24 -12.80
N ALA A 13 -13.33 4.33 -12.34
CA ALA A 13 -13.24 4.79 -10.96
C ALA A 13 -14.50 4.37 -10.19
N VAL A 14 -14.31 3.88 -8.98
CA VAL A 14 -15.37 3.56 -8.03
C VAL A 14 -15.06 4.29 -6.73
N LYS A 15 -16.05 5.02 -6.18
CA LYS A 15 -15.91 5.67 -4.87
C LYS A 15 -16.12 4.63 -3.79
N VAL A 16 -15.13 4.47 -2.91
CA VAL A 16 -15.11 3.44 -1.85
C VAL A 16 -14.54 4.06 -0.58
N ASP A 17 -15.17 3.81 0.56
CA ASP A 17 -14.52 3.93 1.85
C ASP A 17 -13.90 2.56 2.20
N ALA A 18 -12.58 2.48 2.10
CA ALA A 18 -11.85 1.22 2.33
C ALA A 18 -11.92 0.71 3.79
N THR A 19 -12.42 1.52 4.71
CA THR A 19 -12.66 1.13 6.11
C THR A 19 -14.05 0.49 6.32
N GLN A 20 -14.89 0.50 5.28
CA GLN A 20 -16.24 -0.06 5.31
C GLN A 20 -16.28 -1.39 4.55
N GLU A 21 -16.62 -2.45 5.25
CA GLU A 21 -16.66 -3.80 4.68
C GLU A 21 -17.56 -3.90 3.45
N LYS A 22 -18.78 -3.34 3.53
CA LYS A 22 -19.75 -3.36 2.42
C LYS A 22 -19.22 -2.66 1.16
N ASP A 23 -18.51 -1.56 1.32
CA ASP A 23 -17.95 -0.80 0.20
C ASP A 23 -16.85 -1.61 -0.49
N VAL A 24 -15.98 -2.27 0.29
CA VAL A 24 -14.92 -3.12 -0.25
C VAL A 24 -15.50 -4.35 -0.95
N GLN A 25 -16.54 -4.98 -0.39
CA GLN A 25 -17.25 -6.10 -1.05
C GLN A 25 -17.83 -5.66 -2.40
N ALA A 26 -18.56 -4.54 -2.43
CA ALA A 26 -19.14 -3.99 -3.65
C ALA A 26 -18.08 -3.63 -4.71
N LEU A 27 -16.90 -3.16 -4.28
CA LEU A 27 -15.76 -2.92 -5.17
C LEU A 27 -15.34 -4.21 -5.88
N PHE A 28 -15.14 -5.31 -5.15
CA PHE A 28 -14.71 -6.58 -5.72
C PHE A 28 -15.80 -7.28 -6.54
N GLU A 29 -17.09 -7.10 -6.20
CA GLU A 29 -18.21 -7.51 -7.05
C GLU A 29 -18.15 -6.76 -8.39
N THR A 30 -17.95 -5.44 -8.34
CA THR A 30 -17.81 -4.58 -9.51
C THR A 30 -16.59 -4.92 -10.37
N ALA A 31 -15.49 -5.36 -9.76
CA ALA A 31 -14.29 -5.80 -10.49
C ALA A 31 -14.50 -7.13 -11.23
N GLY A 32 -15.43 -7.97 -10.79
CA GLY A 32 -15.75 -9.27 -11.41
C GLY A 32 -14.70 -10.35 -11.09
N GLU A 33 -14.69 -11.41 -11.90
CA GLU A 33 -13.85 -12.61 -11.64
C GLU A 33 -12.45 -12.52 -12.27
N GLY A 34 -12.21 -11.56 -13.17
CA GLY A 34 -10.96 -11.43 -13.93
C GLY A 34 -9.83 -10.69 -13.20
N VAL A 35 -9.90 -10.55 -11.88
CA VAL A 35 -8.87 -9.83 -11.11
C VAL A 35 -7.62 -10.69 -10.99
N ASP A 36 -6.48 -10.25 -11.54
CA ASP A 36 -5.18 -10.93 -11.45
C ASP A 36 -4.20 -10.23 -10.51
N LEU A 37 -4.39 -8.91 -10.32
CA LEU A 37 -3.59 -8.08 -9.43
C LEU A 37 -4.49 -7.19 -8.58
N ALA A 38 -4.29 -7.20 -7.27
CA ALA A 38 -4.90 -6.29 -6.33
C ALA A 38 -3.83 -5.52 -5.56
N ILE A 39 -3.93 -4.19 -5.53
CA ILE A 39 -2.97 -3.33 -4.81
C ILE A 39 -3.72 -2.53 -3.76
N CYS A 40 -3.41 -2.78 -2.49
CA CYS A 40 -3.91 -1.99 -1.37
C CYS A 40 -2.95 -0.83 -1.08
N ASN A 41 -3.28 0.35 -1.58
CA ASN A 41 -2.49 1.59 -1.41
C ASN A 41 -3.25 2.62 -0.59
N VAL A 42 -3.78 2.21 0.56
CA VAL A 42 -4.55 3.06 1.48
C VAL A 42 -3.67 3.44 2.67
N GLY A 43 -3.79 4.69 3.11
CA GLY A 43 -3.08 5.14 4.30
C GLY A 43 -3.28 6.63 4.58
N ASN A 44 -2.95 7.01 5.80
CA ASN A 44 -2.83 8.40 6.23
C ASN A 44 -1.47 8.57 6.93
N ASN A 45 -1.03 9.80 7.08
CA ASN A 45 0.22 10.12 7.74
C ASN A 45 0.14 11.56 8.28
N THR A 46 -0.39 11.71 9.48
CA THR A 46 -0.43 12.98 10.19
C THR A 46 0.50 12.88 11.42
N PRO A 47 1.52 13.72 11.53
CA PRO A 47 2.39 13.74 12.70
C PRO A 47 1.68 14.30 13.93
N GLY A 48 2.05 13.83 15.11
CA GLY A 48 1.58 14.31 16.41
C GLY A 48 2.30 13.61 17.54
N ARG A 49 2.49 14.31 18.67
CA ARG A 49 3.08 13.74 19.88
C ARG A 49 2.09 12.77 20.52
N ILE A 50 2.59 11.73 21.17
CA ILE A 50 1.74 10.68 21.76
C ILE A 50 0.79 11.25 22.82
N GLU A 51 1.28 12.13 23.70
CA GLU A 51 0.49 12.71 24.78
C GLU A 51 -0.59 13.69 24.29
N GLU A 52 -0.48 14.19 23.08
CA GLU A 52 -1.45 15.11 22.45
C GLU A 52 -2.42 14.37 21.50
N MET A 53 -2.16 13.11 21.25
CA MET A 53 -2.91 12.32 20.27
C MET A 53 -4.25 11.85 20.86
N SER A 54 -5.36 12.16 20.19
CA SER A 54 -6.65 11.63 20.59
C SER A 54 -6.78 10.13 20.30
N VAL A 55 -7.53 9.43 21.14
CA VAL A 55 -7.88 8.02 20.92
C VAL A 55 -8.58 7.85 19.57
N GLN A 56 -9.49 8.75 19.24
CA GLN A 56 -10.19 8.74 17.95
C GLN A 56 -9.22 8.76 16.77
N TYR A 57 -8.23 9.67 16.76
CA TYR A 57 -7.25 9.74 15.67
C TYR A 57 -6.40 8.45 15.59
N PHE A 58 -6.00 7.89 16.73
CA PHE A 58 -5.27 6.63 16.77
C PHE A 58 -6.08 5.48 16.13
N GLU A 59 -7.36 5.34 16.52
CA GLU A 59 -8.27 4.34 15.96
C GLU A 59 -8.50 4.56 14.45
N GLU A 60 -8.75 5.80 14.02
CA GLU A 60 -8.94 6.15 12.61
C GLU A 60 -7.70 5.82 11.77
N SER A 61 -6.49 6.09 12.29
CA SER A 61 -5.25 5.71 11.64
C SER A 61 -5.12 4.20 11.50
N TRP A 62 -5.47 3.44 12.53
CA TRP A 62 -5.44 1.99 12.48
C TRP A 62 -6.48 1.44 11.50
N LYS A 63 -7.71 1.97 11.54
CA LYS A 63 -8.76 1.60 10.58
C LYS A 63 -8.33 1.88 9.14
N THR A 64 -7.76 3.05 8.88
CA THR A 64 -7.33 3.45 7.55
C THR A 64 -6.16 2.62 7.03
N CYS A 65 -5.16 2.33 7.86
CA CYS A 65 -3.94 1.67 7.38
C CYS A 65 -3.96 0.14 7.52
N CYS A 66 -4.60 -0.41 8.56
CA CYS A 66 -4.57 -1.84 8.86
C CYS A 66 -5.90 -2.53 8.55
N LEU A 67 -7.04 -2.05 9.10
CA LEU A 67 -8.34 -2.66 8.85
C LEU A 67 -8.71 -2.63 7.37
N SER A 68 -8.47 -1.52 6.69
CA SER A 68 -8.68 -1.44 5.23
C SER A 68 -7.86 -2.49 4.48
N GLY A 69 -6.61 -2.73 4.90
CA GLY A 69 -5.76 -3.79 4.36
C GLY A 69 -6.35 -5.18 4.56
N PHE A 70 -6.89 -5.45 5.75
CA PHE A 70 -7.58 -6.71 6.03
C PHE A 70 -8.82 -6.90 5.14
N LEU A 71 -9.71 -5.91 5.09
CA LEU A 71 -10.93 -5.98 4.29
C LEU A 71 -10.63 -6.18 2.81
N PHE A 72 -9.72 -5.37 2.28
CA PHE A 72 -9.29 -5.44 0.88
C PHE A 72 -8.60 -6.76 0.55
N GLY A 73 -7.65 -7.18 1.38
CA GLY A 73 -6.89 -8.41 1.19
C GLY A 73 -7.79 -9.64 1.23
N ARG A 74 -8.72 -9.69 2.18
CA ARG A 74 -9.69 -10.78 2.30
C ARG A 74 -10.55 -10.93 1.02
N GLU A 75 -11.08 -9.85 0.49
CA GLU A 75 -11.90 -9.92 -0.72
C GLU A 75 -11.05 -10.24 -1.97
N ALA A 76 -9.82 -9.73 -2.06
CA ALA A 76 -8.87 -10.13 -3.12
C ALA A 76 -8.59 -11.64 -3.08
N ILE A 77 -8.29 -12.18 -1.91
CA ILE A 77 -8.02 -13.61 -1.73
C ILE A 77 -9.23 -14.46 -2.14
N LYS A 78 -10.47 -14.06 -1.77
CA LYS A 78 -11.68 -14.76 -2.22
C LYS A 78 -11.80 -14.85 -3.75
N LYS A 79 -11.34 -13.81 -4.49
CA LYS A 79 -11.30 -13.81 -5.97
C LYS A 79 -10.18 -14.69 -6.53
N PHE A 80 -9.08 -14.85 -5.79
CA PHE A 80 -7.91 -15.60 -6.26
C PHE A 80 -7.99 -17.10 -5.97
N LEU A 81 -8.58 -17.49 -4.84
CA LEU A 81 -8.67 -18.89 -4.41
C LEU A 81 -9.27 -19.84 -5.45
N PRO A 82 -10.41 -19.54 -6.11
CA PRO A 82 -10.99 -20.44 -7.12
C PRO A 82 -10.05 -20.71 -8.29
N LYS A 83 -9.23 -19.71 -8.66
CA LYS A 83 -8.26 -19.79 -9.76
C LYS A 83 -6.91 -20.39 -9.33
N LYS A 84 -6.65 -20.49 -8.02
CA LYS A 84 -5.33 -20.79 -7.44
C LYS A 84 -4.22 -19.91 -8.02
N ALA A 85 -4.56 -18.66 -8.31
CA ALA A 85 -3.66 -17.70 -8.94
C ALA A 85 -4.12 -16.26 -8.64
N GLY A 86 -3.18 -15.38 -8.39
CA GLY A 86 -3.39 -13.94 -8.17
C GLY A 86 -2.25 -13.32 -7.42
N THR A 87 -2.14 -11.99 -7.52
CA THR A 87 -1.13 -11.22 -6.79
C THR A 87 -1.81 -10.14 -5.96
N LEU A 88 -1.55 -10.13 -4.66
CA LEU A 88 -1.99 -9.10 -3.72
C LEU A 88 -0.77 -8.36 -3.20
N ILE A 89 -0.73 -7.03 -3.36
CA ILE A 89 0.39 -6.21 -2.89
C ILE A 89 -0.12 -5.13 -1.94
N PHE A 90 0.48 -5.07 -0.76
CA PHE A 90 0.24 -4.01 0.22
C PHE A 90 1.33 -2.94 0.15
N THR A 91 0.91 -1.67 0.19
CA THR A 91 1.85 -0.54 0.28
C THR A 91 2.19 -0.26 1.73
N GLY A 92 3.42 -0.54 2.08
CA GLY A 92 4.04 -0.18 3.34
C GLY A 92 4.75 1.17 3.28
N ALA A 93 5.50 1.44 4.34
CA ALA A 93 6.32 2.63 4.51
C ALA A 93 7.49 2.29 5.45
N SER A 94 8.44 3.22 5.65
CA SER A 94 9.42 3.13 6.75
C SER A 94 8.77 2.79 8.09
N ALA A 95 7.58 3.34 8.32
CA ALA A 95 6.74 3.07 9.49
C ALA A 95 6.35 1.59 9.67
N SER A 96 6.45 0.76 8.63
CA SER A 96 6.23 -0.68 8.74
C SER A 96 7.39 -1.42 9.43
N LEU A 97 8.58 -0.82 9.42
CA LEU A 97 9.83 -1.42 9.92
C LEU A 97 10.31 -0.82 11.24
N ARG A 98 10.13 0.48 11.42
CA ARG A 98 10.69 1.21 12.55
C ARG A 98 9.79 2.33 13.04
N GLY A 99 9.84 2.58 14.35
CA GLY A 99 9.17 3.73 14.96
C GLY A 99 9.90 5.04 14.64
N LYS A 100 9.13 6.09 14.42
CA LYS A 100 9.62 7.46 14.29
C LYS A 100 8.86 8.37 15.25
N ALA A 101 9.59 9.21 15.98
CA ALA A 101 8.98 10.20 16.87
C ALA A 101 7.96 11.06 16.12
N GLY A 102 6.84 11.34 16.75
CA GLY A 102 5.73 12.09 16.16
C GLY A 102 4.82 11.29 15.20
N PHE A 103 5.03 9.98 15.01
CA PHE A 103 4.25 9.15 14.07
C PHE A 103 3.67 7.88 14.72
N GLY A 104 3.41 7.90 16.03
CA GLY A 104 3.01 6.72 16.79
C GLY A 104 1.82 5.95 16.21
N ALA A 105 0.73 6.64 15.84
CA ALA A 105 -0.44 6.00 15.24
C ALA A 105 -0.13 5.36 13.88
N PHE A 106 0.58 6.08 13.01
CA PHE A 106 0.97 5.60 11.70
C PHE A 106 1.93 4.40 11.76
N ASN A 107 2.94 4.47 12.66
CA ASN A 107 3.90 3.39 12.83
C ASN A 107 3.23 2.11 13.33
N SER A 108 2.36 2.20 14.35
CA SER A 108 1.64 1.05 14.88
C SER A 108 0.72 0.41 13.83
N ALA A 109 0.01 1.24 13.05
CA ALA A 109 -0.91 0.76 12.03
C ALA A 109 -0.19 0.13 10.82
N LYS A 110 0.91 0.72 10.34
CA LYS A 110 1.71 0.16 9.23
C LYS A 110 2.53 -1.06 9.66
N GLY A 111 2.99 -1.12 10.90
CA GLY A 111 3.59 -2.32 11.48
C GLY A 111 2.58 -3.48 11.54
N ALA A 112 1.34 -3.20 11.99
CA ALA A 112 0.27 -4.17 11.99
C ALA A 112 -0.09 -4.66 10.58
N LEU A 113 -0.18 -3.75 9.59
CA LEU A 113 -0.40 -4.12 8.19
C LEU A 113 0.68 -5.05 7.64
N ARG A 114 1.96 -4.80 7.97
CA ARG A 114 3.08 -5.66 7.56
C ARG A 114 2.94 -7.07 8.11
N GLN A 115 2.60 -7.21 9.40
CA GLN A 115 2.38 -8.52 10.01
C GLN A 115 1.18 -9.24 9.40
N LEU A 116 0.09 -8.53 9.12
CA LEU A 116 -1.07 -9.06 8.43
C LEU A 116 -0.71 -9.57 7.02
N ALA A 117 0.02 -8.78 6.24
CA ALA A 117 0.48 -9.17 4.91
C ALA A 117 1.36 -10.43 4.96
N GLN A 118 2.26 -10.53 5.97
CA GLN A 118 3.10 -11.71 6.15
C GLN A 118 2.28 -12.95 6.52
N ALA A 119 1.27 -12.81 7.37
CA ALA A 119 0.36 -13.91 7.71
C ALA A 119 -0.37 -14.41 6.47
N MET A 120 -0.94 -13.50 5.68
CA MET A 120 -1.61 -13.83 4.42
C MET A 120 -0.65 -14.49 3.40
N ALA A 121 0.60 -14.03 3.31
CA ALA A 121 1.59 -14.62 2.42
C ALA A 121 1.88 -16.09 2.78
N LYS A 122 2.02 -16.40 4.07
CA LYS A 122 2.25 -17.76 4.56
C LYS A 122 1.03 -18.66 4.40
N GLU A 123 -0.16 -18.14 4.63
CA GLU A 123 -1.41 -18.88 4.57
C GLU A 123 -1.80 -19.22 3.12
N TYR A 124 -1.70 -18.25 2.21
CA TYR A 124 -2.21 -18.40 0.84
C TYR A 124 -1.12 -18.64 -0.23
N GLY A 125 0.15 -18.55 0.12
CA GLY A 125 1.25 -18.94 -0.77
C GLY A 125 1.14 -20.38 -1.27
N PRO A 126 0.90 -21.39 -0.39
CA PRO A 126 0.65 -22.77 -0.82
C PRO A 126 -0.56 -22.93 -1.74
N GLU A 127 -1.56 -22.04 -1.62
CA GLU A 127 -2.76 -22.00 -2.48
C GLU A 127 -2.51 -21.35 -3.85
N GLY A 128 -1.27 -20.91 -4.13
CA GLY A 128 -0.89 -20.31 -5.41
C GLY A 128 -1.13 -18.80 -5.49
N ILE A 129 -1.30 -18.13 -4.38
CA ILE A 129 -1.52 -16.67 -4.31
C ILE A 129 -0.25 -15.97 -3.84
N HIS A 130 0.26 -15.04 -4.65
CA HIS A 130 1.40 -14.21 -4.29
C HIS A 130 0.93 -13.03 -3.46
N VAL A 131 1.30 -12.98 -2.18
CA VAL A 131 1.07 -11.82 -1.32
C VAL A 131 2.39 -11.13 -1.04
N GLY A 132 2.46 -9.83 -1.37
CA GLY A 132 3.65 -9.02 -1.21
C GLY A 132 3.42 -7.72 -0.44
N HIS A 133 4.52 -7.16 0.05
CA HIS A 133 4.55 -5.90 0.79
C HIS A 133 5.65 -5.00 0.23
N ILE A 134 5.29 -3.82 -0.32
CA ILE A 134 6.27 -2.85 -0.80
C ILE A 134 6.45 -1.76 0.25
N ILE A 135 7.67 -1.60 0.73
CA ILE A 135 8.07 -0.52 1.63
C ILE A 135 8.51 0.67 0.77
N VAL A 136 7.75 1.76 0.83
CA VAL A 136 8.16 3.03 0.25
C VAL A 136 8.81 3.85 1.36
N ASP A 137 10.15 3.80 1.41
CA ASP A 137 10.92 4.38 2.51
C ASP A 137 11.54 5.71 2.11
N GLY A 138 10.75 6.76 2.21
CA GLY A 138 11.15 8.13 1.93
C GLY A 138 9.99 8.99 1.39
N ILE A 139 10.30 10.23 1.08
CA ILE A 139 9.33 11.19 0.55
C ILE A 139 9.15 10.96 -0.95
N ILE A 140 7.90 10.74 -1.36
CA ILE A 140 7.56 10.47 -2.75
C ILE A 140 7.52 11.78 -3.53
N ASN A 141 8.18 11.82 -4.70
CA ASN A 141 8.11 12.91 -5.65
C ASN A 141 6.75 12.95 -6.37
N GLY A 142 5.70 13.23 -5.60
CA GLY A 142 4.31 13.25 -6.06
C GLY A 142 3.72 14.65 -6.06
N LYS A 143 2.58 14.79 -6.73
CA LYS A 143 1.85 16.07 -6.84
C LYS A 143 1.57 16.71 -5.49
N ILE A 144 1.20 15.94 -4.47
CA ILE A 144 0.89 16.46 -3.12
C ILE A 144 2.10 17.16 -2.51
N VAL A 145 3.29 16.56 -2.62
CA VAL A 145 4.51 17.14 -2.08
C VAL A 145 4.89 18.41 -2.86
N ARG A 146 4.82 18.34 -4.20
CA ARG A 146 5.11 19.50 -5.05
C ARG A 146 4.17 20.68 -4.80
N ASP A 147 2.87 20.43 -4.63
CA ASP A 147 1.85 21.49 -4.49
C ASP A 147 1.76 22.02 -3.04
N LYS A 148 1.92 21.17 -2.03
CA LYS A 148 1.64 21.53 -0.64
C LYS A 148 2.89 21.68 0.25
N ARG A 149 4.01 21.13 -0.17
CA ARG A 149 5.24 21.09 0.62
C ARG A 149 6.50 21.37 -0.23
N PRO A 150 6.50 22.47 -1.05
CA PRO A 150 7.69 22.87 -1.80
C PRO A 150 8.89 23.15 -0.86
N ASP A 151 8.62 23.57 0.38
CA ASP A 151 9.62 23.77 1.43
C ASP A 151 10.48 22.53 1.68
N ILE A 152 9.89 21.34 1.58
CA ILE A 152 10.63 20.10 1.72
C ILE A 152 11.60 19.91 0.55
N ILE A 153 11.15 20.16 -0.68
CA ILE A 153 11.98 20.00 -1.89
C ILE A 153 13.17 20.95 -1.84
N GLU A 154 12.93 22.22 -1.45
CA GLU A 154 13.99 23.22 -1.28
C GLU A 154 15.04 22.79 -0.23
N LYS A 155 14.58 22.13 0.86
CA LYS A 155 15.44 21.73 1.97
C LYS A 155 16.31 20.51 1.66
N ILE A 156 15.77 19.49 0.99
CA ILE A 156 16.44 18.19 0.83
C ILE A 156 16.92 17.90 -0.59
N GLY A 157 16.51 18.72 -1.56
CA GLY A 157 16.78 18.51 -2.98
C GLY A 157 15.80 17.53 -3.65
N GLU A 158 15.54 17.73 -4.93
CA GLU A 158 14.63 16.87 -5.70
C GLU A 158 15.17 15.42 -5.85
N GLU A 159 16.48 15.28 -5.91
CA GLU A 159 17.20 14.00 -5.99
C GLU A 159 17.02 13.12 -4.74
N SER A 160 16.67 13.73 -3.60
CA SER A 160 16.38 13.02 -2.35
C SER A 160 14.92 12.51 -2.27
N LEU A 161 14.11 12.75 -3.31
CA LEU A 161 12.74 12.26 -3.39
C LEU A 161 12.67 10.92 -4.14
N ILE A 162 11.81 10.01 -3.68
CA ILE A 162 11.58 8.76 -4.40
C ILE A 162 10.79 9.03 -5.68
N ASN A 163 11.33 8.61 -6.81
CA ASN A 163 10.68 8.73 -8.10
C ASN A 163 9.46 7.78 -8.19
N ILE A 164 8.32 8.28 -8.66
CA ILE A 164 7.09 7.48 -8.81
C ILE A 164 7.31 6.29 -9.74
N LYS A 165 8.10 6.46 -10.82
CA LYS A 165 8.40 5.38 -11.75
C LYS A 165 9.12 4.22 -11.04
N SER A 166 10.07 4.51 -10.17
CA SER A 166 10.80 3.48 -9.41
C SER A 166 9.86 2.68 -8.49
N ILE A 167 8.87 3.34 -7.89
CA ILE A 167 7.84 2.67 -7.10
C ILE A 167 7.00 1.76 -8.00
N VAL A 168 6.55 2.25 -9.15
CA VAL A 168 5.76 1.47 -10.13
C VAL A 168 6.56 0.27 -10.65
N ASP A 169 7.84 0.45 -10.95
CA ASP A 169 8.73 -0.64 -11.38
C ASP A 169 8.81 -1.75 -10.31
N GLY A 170 8.81 -1.39 -9.02
CA GLY A 170 8.73 -2.33 -7.91
C GLY A 170 7.44 -3.16 -7.91
N TYR A 171 6.28 -2.54 -8.12
CA TYR A 171 5.01 -3.26 -8.24
C TYR A 171 5.00 -4.20 -9.44
N VAL A 172 5.47 -3.72 -10.60
CA VAL A 172 5.55 -4.53 -11.83
C VAL A 172 6.51 -5.70 -11.65
N PHE A 173 7.66 -5.48 -11.00
CA PHE A 173 8.60 -6.54 -10.66
C PHE A 173 7.94 -7.65 -9.86
N MET A 174 7.27 -7.32 -8.74
CA MET A 174 6.60 -8.31 -7.91
C MET A 174 5.48 -9.03 -8.66
N TYR A 175 4.66 -8.32 -9.41
CA TYR A 175 3.56 -8.90 -10.18
C TYR A 175 4.03 -9.91 -11.24
N LYS A 176 5.17 -9.65 -11.90
CA LYS A 176 5.70 -10.52 -12.97
C LYS A 176 6.42 -11.77 -12.47
N GLN A 177 6.64 -11.91 -11.16
CA GLN A 177 7.37 -13.04 -10.61
C GLN A 177 6.60 -14.37 -10.78
N LYS A 178 7.36 -15.42 -11.00
CA LYS A 178 6.82 -16.79 -11.02
C LYS A 178 6.84 -17.40 -9.62
N LYS A 179 5.93 -18.33 -9.34
CA LYS A 179 5.73 -18.92 -8.00
C LYS A 179 6.98 -19.57 -7.37
N HIS A 180 7.99 -19.88 -8.16
CA HIS A 180 9.26 -20.44 -7.66
C HIS A 180 10.25 -19.40 -7.13
N GLY A 181 9.89 -18.10 -7.18
CA GLY A 181 10.77 -17.02 -6.73
C GLY A 181 10.00 -15.77 -6.33
N TRP A 182 8.96 -15.91 -5.51
CA TRP A 182 8.18 -14.78 -5.02
C TRP A 182 8.92 -13.98 -3.95
N THR A 183 8.94 -12.67 -4.12
CA THR A 183 9.40 -11.71 -3.12
C THR A 183 8.24 -11.35 -2.21
N PHE A 184 8.37 -11.61 -0.91
CA PHE A 184 7.38 -11.13 0.07
C PHE A 184 7.53 -9.63 0.32
N GLU A 185 8.75 -9.14 0.53
CA GLU A 185 8.98 -7.75 0.90
C GLU A 185 10.02 -7.10 -0.01
N LEU A 186 9.67 -5.96 -0.58
CA LEU A 186 10.54 -5.14 -1.43
C LEU A 186 10.65 -3.74 -0.84
N ASP A 187 11.86 -3.27 -0.63
CA ASP A 187 12.17 -1.95 -0.10
C ASP A 187 12.59 -1.01 -1.24
N VAL A 188 11.87 0.09 -1.37
CA VAL A 188 12.14 1.16 -2.36
C VAL A 188 12.44 2.45 -1.63
N ARG A 189 13.67 2.93 -1.76
CA ARG A 189 14.14 4.16 -1.11
C ARG A 189 15.05 4.95 -2.03
N ASN A 190 15.29 6.21 -1.70
CA ASN A 190 16.34 6.96 -2.37
C ASN A 190 17.73 6.61 -1.75
N SER A 191 18.81 6.93 -2.48
CA SER A 191 20.19 6.61 -2.07
C SER A 191 20.67 7.39 -0.85
N THR A 192 19.99 8.47 -0.46
CA THR A 192 20.35 9.35 0.66
C THR A 192 19.51 9.09 1.91
N GLU A 193 18.55 8.14 1.86
CA GLU A 193 17.72 7.80 3.03
C GLU A 193 18.58 7.19 4.14
N THR A 194 18.44 7.73 5.35
CA THR A 194 19.13 7.24 6.54
C THR A 194 18.28 6.22 7.29
N TRP A 195 18.95 5.18 7.79
CA TRP A 195 18.31 4.06 8.51
C TRP A 195 18.00 4.41 9.97
#